data_704e315070f046a149877a8fbf66694f
#
_entry.id   704e315070f046a149877a8fbf66694f
#
_cell.length_a   1.000
_cell.length_b   1.000
_cell.length_c   1.000
_cell.angle_alpha   90.00
_cell.angle_beta   90.00
_cell.angle_gamma   90.00
#
_symmetry.space_group_name_H-M   'P 1'
#
loop_
_entity.id
_entity.type
_entity.pdbx_description
1 polymer ?
#
loop_
_entity_poly.entity_id
_entity_poly.type
_entity_poly.pdbx_seq_one_letter_code
_entity_poly.pdbx_strand_id
1 'polypeptide(L)'
;MVDPNIVSAVTGGELLVSTAYAIRENIPQLMQLVPQLKEHGVVGLGLKFNSYINEMPQNILDLCNELSFPLFEIPNSISFSQIITPIMTTIVNNQAQTLGDIYELQKALTATMLGGGNLQSIVQTLFDRFGNSVAIYNDFFSSFVLACSEQRRESISR
;
A
#
# COMPACT_ATOMS: atom_id res chain seq x y z
N MET A 1 -5.83 11.90 -28.10
CA MET A 1 -5.62 10.45 -28.20
C MET A 1 -5.13 10.00 -26.83
N VAL A 2 -5.94 9.28 -26.07
CA VAL A 2 -5.39 8.54 -24.94
C VAL A 2 -4.41 7.56 -25.57
N ASP A 3 -3.17 7.59 -25.16
CA ASP A 3 -2.17 6.69 -25.71
C ASP A 3 -2.69 5.25 -25.45
N PRO A 4 -2.97 4.47 -26.50
CA PRO A 4 -3.42 3.09 -26.33
C PRO A 4 -2.39 2.22 -25.59
N ASN A 5 -1.17 2.74 -25.43
CA ASN A 5 -0.10 2.10 -24.70
C ASN A 5 -0.07 2.44 -23.20
N ILE A 6 -0.97 3.28 -22.67
CA ILE A 6 -0.94 3.63 -21.24
C ILE A 6 -1.09 2.38 -20.36
N VAL A 7 -1.89 1.42 -20.81
CA VAL A 7 -2.10 0.16 -20.11
C VAL A 7 -0.82 -0.68 -20.07
N SER A 8 -0.02 -0.66 -21.13
CA SER A 8 1.26 -1.38 -21.18
C SER A 8 2.38 -0.70 -20.39
N ALA A 9 2.18 0.54 -19.98
CA ALA A 9 3.17 1.31 -19.21
C ALA A 9 2.98 1.24 -17.69
N VAL A 10 1.83 0.70 -17.23
CA VAL A 10 1.56 0.52 -15.79
C VAL A 10 2.04 -0.84 -15.31
N THR A 11 2.48 -0.89 -14.06
CA THR A 11 3.02 -2.09 -13.41
C THR A 11 2.17 -2.60 -12.26
N GLY A 12 1.15 -1.82 -11.87
CA GLY A 12 0.24 -2.07 -10.75
C GLY A 12 0.60 -1.26 -9.50
N GLY A 13 -0.43 -0.83 -8.79
CA GLY A 13 -0.28 0.01 -7.59
C GLY A 13 -0.22 1.52 -7.85
N GLU A 14 -0.28 1.97 -9.11
CA GLU A 14 -0.23 3.38 -9.45
C GLU A 14 -1.60 4.07 -9.29
N LEU A 15 -1.58 5.33 -8.85
CA LEU A 15 -2.65 6.30 -9.05
C LEU A 15 -2.34 7.11 -10.31
N LEU A 16 -3.17 6.97 -11.34
CA LEU A 16 -3.01 7.76 -12.56
C LEU A 16 -3.68 9.12 -12.40
N VAL A 17 -3.02 10.17 -12.87
CA VAL A 17 -3.59 11.53 -12.94
C VAL A 17 -3.45 12.11 -14.33
N SER A 18 -4.54 12.70 -14.85
CA SER A 18 -4.56 13.22 -16.22
C SER A 18 -5.38 14.50 -16.31
N THR A 19 -5.10 15.31 -17.34
CA THR A 19 -5.82 16.55 -17.62
C THR A 19 -7.19 16.33 -18.27
N ALA A 20 -7.61 15.11 -18.52
CA ALA A 20 -8.78 14.77 -19.33
C ALA A 20 -8.72 15.28 -20.79
N TYR A 21 -7.68 16.02 -21.16
CA TYR A 21 -7.52 16.55 -22.53
C TYR A 21 -7.51 15.43 -23.57
N ALA A 22 -6.84 14.33 -23.27
CA ALA A 22 -6.70 13.19 -24.18
C ALA A 22 -8.03 12.48 -24.48
N ILE A 23 -8.98 12.54 -23.56
CA ILE A 23 -10.29 11.87 -23.66
C ILE A 23 -11.43 12.82 -24.01
N ARG A 24 -11.18 14.12 -24.19
CA ARG A 24 -12.21 15.15 -24.40
C ARG A 24 -13.13 14.87 -25.58
N GLU A 25 -12.62 14.24 -26.63
CA GLU A 25 -13.33 13.94 -27.89
C GLU A 25 -13.93 12.53 -27.88
N ASN A 26 -13.52 11.67 -26.93
CA ASN A 26 -13.97 10.29 -26.87
C ASN A 26 -14.12 9.78 -25.41
N ILE A 27 -14.99 10.45 -24.66
CA ILE A 27 -15.30 10.03 -23.27
C ILE A 27 -15.74 8.55 -23.21
N PRO A 28 -16.54 7.99 -24.17
CA PRO A 28 -16.86 6.57 -24.18
C PRO A 28 -15.66 5.62 -24.17
N GLN A 29 -14.46 6.09 -24.56
CA GLN A 29 -13.24 5.28 -24.48
C GLN A 29 -12.88 4.91 -23.03
N LEU A 30 -13.30 5.71 -22.04
CA LEU A 30 -13.13 5.37 -20.62
C LEU A 30 -13.85 4.07 -20.24
N MET A 31 -14.98 3.74 -20.89
CA MET A 31 -15.70 2.47 -20.67
C MET A 31 -14.83 1.24 -20.98
N GLN A 32 -13.87 1.38 -21.90
CA GLN A 32 -12.93 0.31 -22.23
C GLN A 32 -11.63 0.41 -21.42
N LEU A 33 -11.19 1.62 -21.12
CA LEU A 33 -9.94 1.87 -20.42
C LEU A 33 -10.02 1.50 -18.92
N VAL A 34 -11.10 1.87 -18.23
CA VAL A 34 -11.24 1.65 -16.79
C VAL A 34 -11.12 0.16 -16.40
N PRO A 35 -11.81 -0.78 -17.08
CA PRO A 35 -11.62 -2.20 -16.78
C PRO A 35 -10.18 -2.68 -16.98
N GLN A 36 -9.52 -2.24 -18.06
CA GLN A 36 -8.13 -2.60 -18.35
C GLN A 36 -7.18 -2.07 -17.28
N LEU A 37 -7.33 -0.82 -16.84
CA LEU A 37 -6.53 -0.25 -15.76
C LEU A 37 -6.71 -1.03 -14.46
N LYS A 38 -7.95 -1.40 -14.13
CA LYS A 38 -8.26 -2.21 -12.95
C LYS A 38 -7.59 -3.58 -13.01
N GLU A 39 -7.67 -4.25 -14.18
CA GLU A 39 -7.04 -5.56 -14.40
C GLU A 39 -5.52 -5.52 -14.25
N HIS A 40 -4.89 -4.41 -14.67
CA HIS A 40 -3.44 -4.19 -14.51
C HIS A 40 -3.05 -3.67 -13.10
N GLY A 41 -3.99 -3.63 -12.16
CA GLY A 41 -3.69 -3.29 -10.77
C GLY A 41 -3.55 -1.80 -10.48
N VAL A 42 -3.97 -0.91 -11.39
CA VAL A 42 -4.04 0.53 -11.12
C VAL A 42 -5.05 0.78 -10.01
N VAL A 43 -4.67 1.58 -9.01
CA VAL A 43 -5.47 1.78 -7.80
C VAL A 43 -6.53 2.88 -7.93
N GLY A 44 -6.43 3.71 -8.96
CA GLY A 44 -7.42 4.76 -9.22
C GLY A 44 -7.01 5.70 -10.35
N LEU A 45 -7.95 6.53 -10.78
CA LEU A 45 -7.78 7.51 -11.85
C LEU A 45 -8.26 8.88 -11.39
N GLY A 46 -7.37 9.87 -11.38
CA GLY A 46 -7.69 11.27 -11.15
C GLY A 46 -7.77 12.05 -12.48
N LEU A 47 -8.89 12.70 -12.74
CA LEU A 47 -9.11 13.49 -13.93
C LEU A 47 -9.30 14.96 -13.58
N LYS A 48 -8.49 15.82 -14.19
CA LYS A 48 -8.62 17.26 -14.07
C LYS A 48 -9.64 17.75 -15.09
N PHE A 49 -10.83 18.09 -14.61
CA PHE A 49 -11.86 18.69 -15.44
C PHE A 49 -11.49 20.14 -15.72
N ASN A 50 -11.63 20.51 -16.95
CA ASN A 50 -11.40 21.87 -17.42
C ASN A 50 -12.47 22.19 -18.47
N SER A 51 -12.21 23.19 -19.29
CA SER A 51 -13.14 23.60 -20.38
C SER A 51 -13.52 22.49 -21.39
N TYR A 52 -12.99 21.28 -21.22
CA TYR A 52 -13.19 20.17 -22.18
C TYR A 52 -14.20 19.12 -21.69
N ILE A 53 -14.31 18.91 -20.38
CA ILE A 53 -15.28 17.99 -19.78
C ILE A 53 -15.94 18.72 -18.61
N ASN A 54 -17.21 19.02 -18.73
CA ASN A 54 -17.95 19.70 -17.68
C ASN A 54 -18.45 18.72 -16.61
N GLU A 55 -18.82 17.51 -17.02
CA GLU A 55 -19.43 16.52 -16.13
C GLU A 55 -19.11 15.11 -16.62
N MET A 56 -18.85 14.20 -15.69
CA MET A 56 -18.61 12.79 -16.00
C MET A 56 -19.93 12.10 -16.29
N PRO A 57 -20.07 11.38 -17.41
CA PRO A 57 -21.26 10.62 -17.73
C PRO A 57 -21.58 9.56 -16.65
N GLN A 58 -22.86 9.42 -16.30
CA GLN A 58 -23.32 8.54 -15.24
C GLN A 58 -22.92 7.07 -15.47
N ASN A 59 -22.96 6.60 -16.72
CA ASN A 59 -22.57 5.23 -17.07
C ASN A 59 -21.12 4.91 -16.75
N ILE A 60 -20.22 5.91 -16.77
CA ILE A 60 -18.81 5.73 -16.37
C ILE A 60 -18.69 5.66 -14.84
N LEU A 61 -19.46 6.50 -14.12
CA LEU A 61 -19.53 6.44 -12.67
C LEU A 61 -20.08 5.10 -12.18
N ASP A 62 -21.13 4.60 -12.83
CA ASP A 62 -21.73 3.30 -12.53
C ASP A 62 -20.73 2.17 -12.75
N LEU A 63 -20.01 2.19 -13.88
CA LEU A 63 -18.96 1.22 -14.17
C LEU A 63 -17.83 1.26 -13.11
N CYS A 64 -17.38 2.46 -12.73
CA CYS A 64 -16.36 2.61 -11.70
C CYS A 64 -16.83 2.04 -10.35
N ASN A 65 -18.10 2.27 -9.99
CA ASN A 65 -18.69 1.73 -8.77
C ASN A 65 -18.79 0.19 -8.82
N GLU A 66 -19.28 -0.38 -9.92
CA GLU A 66 -19.35 -1.84 -10.12
C GLU A 66 -17.98 -2.50 -9.99
N LEU A 67 -16.95 -1.88 -10.57
CA LEU A 67 -15.58 -2.38 -10.50
C LEU A 67 -14.87 -2.04 -9.17
N SER A 68 -15.49 -1.26 -8.28
CA SER A 68 -14.81 -0.70 -7.10
C SER A 68 -13.50 -0.01 -7.49
N PHE A 69 -13.53 0.76 -8.58
CA PHE A 69 -12.39 1.49 -9.11
C PHE A 69 -12.51 2.98 -8.78
N PRO A 70 -11.65 3.55 -7.92
CA PRO A 70 -11.71 4.95 -7.53
C PRO A 70 -11.50 5.90 -8.71
N LEU A 71 -12.47 6.78 -8.95
CA LEU A 71 -12.38 7.87 -9.90
C LEU A 71 -12.47 9.20 -9.15
N PHE A 72 -11.50 10.08 -9.35
CA PHE A 72 -11.39 11.36 -8.64
C PHE A 72 -11.51 12.53 -9.61
N GLU A 73 -12.33 13.51 -9.28
CA GLU A 73 -12.30 14.83 -9.90
C GLU A 73 -11.20 15.68 -9.27
N ILE A 74 -10.34 16.26 -10.10
CA ILE A 74 -9.28 17.20 -9.68
C ILE A 74 -9.69 18.60 -10.12
N PRO A 75 -9.93 19.52 -9.18
CA PRO A 75 -10.26 20.91 -9.50
C PRO A 75 -9.14 21.58 -10.30
N ASN A 76 -9.51 22.49 -11.21
CA ASN A 76 -8.54 23.23 -12.03
C ASN A 76 -7.56 24.09 -11.22
N SER A 77 -7.99 24.56 -10.05
CA SER A 77 -7.16 25.34 -9.13
C SER A 77 -6.00 24.56 -8.50
N ILE A 78 -6.06 23.23 -8.53
CA ILE A 78 -5.04 22.36 -7.94
C ILE A 78 -4.07 21.92 -9.03
N SER A 79 -2.79 22.20 -8.88
CA SER A 79 -1.74 21.69 -9.77
C SER A 79 -1.42 20.22 -9.46
N PHE A 80 -0.93 19.47 -10.42
CA PHE A 80 -0.48 18.09 -10.17
C PHE A 80 0.63 18.02 -9.12
N SER A 81 1.52 19.02 -9.08
CA SER A 81 2.57 19.09 -8.06
C SER A 81 2.01 19.15 -6.64
N GLN A 82 0.88 19.86 -6.43
CA GLN A 82 0.22 19.94 -5.12
C GLN A 82 -0.41 18.61 -4.68
N ILE A 83 -0.66 17.70 -5.63
CA ILE A 83 -1.14 16.34 -5.35
C ILE A 83 0.05 15.39 -5.16
N ILE A 84 0.98 15.40 -6.10
CA ILE A 84 2.09 14.43 -6.15
C ILE A 84 3.06 14.64 -4.99
N THR A 85 3.43 15.90 -4.68
CA THR A 85 4.43 16.19 -3.64
C THR A 85 4.07 15.64 -2.26
N PRO A 86 2.86 15.89 -1.69
CA PRO A 86 2.52 15.35 -0.38
C PRO A 86 2.40 13.81 -0.38
N ILE A 87 1.91 13.22 -1.46
CA ILE A 87 1.84 11.75 -1.59
C ILE A 87 3.25 11.16 -1.57
N MET A 88 4.16 11.68 -2.39
CA MET A 88 5.55 11.22 -2.44
C MET A 88 6.27 11.42 -1.11
N THR A 89 6.04 12.57 -0.44
CA THR A 89 6.60 12.84 0.88
C THR A 89 6.13 11.80 1.90
N THR A 90 4.85 11.46 1.89
CA THR A 90 4.29 10.43 2.78
C THR A 90 4.90 9.05 2.51
N ILE A 91 5.03 8.68 1.24
CA ILE A 91 5.65 7.40 0.85
C ILE A 91 7.09 7.33 1.33
N VAL A 92 7.88 8.37 1.09
CA VAL A 92 9.31 8.43 1.50
C VAL A 92 9.44 8.40 3.02
N ASN A 93 8.61 9.15 3.75
CA ASN A 93 8.63 9.16 5.21
C ASN A 93 8.26 7.78 5.79
N ASN A 94 7.26 7.11 5.24
CA ASN A 94 6.88 5.77 5.68
C ASN A 94 8.01 4.75 5.44
N GLN A 95 8.70 4.85 4.30
CA GLN A 95 9.86 4.00 4.02
C GLN A 95 11.02 4.26 5.00
N ALA A 96 11.32 5.54 5.28
CA ALA A 96 12.35 5.92 6.24
C ALA A 96 12.03 5.43 7.66
N GLN A 97 10.76 5.52 8.07
CA GLN A 97 10.30 5.01 9.36
C GLN A 97 10.46 3.49 9.45
N THR A 98 10.05 2.75 8.41
CA THR A 98 10.21 1.29 8.36
C THR A 98 11.67 0.88 8.47
N LEU A 99 12.59 1.57 7.77
CA LEU A 99 14.02 1.32 7.87
C LEU A 99 14.56 1.62 9.28
N GLY A 100 14.09 2.69 9.92
CA GLY A 100 14.42 3.02 11.31
C GLY A 100 13.97 1.92 12.29
N ASP A 101 12.76 1.42 12.13
CA ASP A 101 12.22 0.34 12.95
C ASP A 101 13.02 -0.97 12.81
N ILE A 102 13.43 -1.31 11.58
CA ILE A 102 14.30 -2.48 11.31
C ILE A 102 15.66 -2.31 11.98
N TYR A 103 16.26 -1.13 11.87
CA TYR A 103 17.56 -0.83 12.48
C TYR A 103 17.51 -0.95 14.01
N GLU A 104 16.52 -0.37 14.67
CA GLU A 104 16.36 -0.45 16.13
C GLU A 104 16.08 -1.89 16.58
N LEU A 105 15.32 -2.67 15.82
CA LEU A 105 15.13 -4.09 16.10
C LEU A 105 16.45 -4.87 16.00
N GLN A 106 17.21 -4.67 14.93
CA GLN A 106 18.50 -5.32 14.74
C GLN A 106 19.46 -4.99 15.90
N LYS A 107 19.52 -3.73 16.31
CA LYS A 107 20.33 -3.27 17.44
C LYS A 107 19.91 -3.93 18.75
N ALA A 108 18.61 -4.01 19.03
CA ALA A 108 18.10 -4.66 20.23
C ALA A 108 18.45 -6.16 20.27
N LEU A 109 18.25 -6.87 19.16
CA LEU A 109 18.61 -8.29 19.04
C LEU A 109 20.11 -8.52 19.22
N THR A 110 20.93 -7.68 18.57
CA THR A 110 22.40 -7.76 18.70
C THR A 110 22.84 -7.51 20.13
N ALA A 111 22.27 -6.50 20.81
CA ALA A 111 22.57 -6.23 22.21
C ALA A 111 22.19 -7.40 23.13
N THR A 112 21.04 -8.02 22.90
CA THR A 112 20.59 -9.21 23.62
C THR A 112 21.57 -10.38 23.45
N MET A 113 22.01 -10.63 22.22
CA MET A 113 22.97 -11.71 21.92
C MET A 113 24.34 -11.46 22.54
N LEU A 114 24.89 -10.25 22.39
CA LEU A 114 26.20 -9.88 22.94
C LEU A 114 26.19 -9.81 24.47
N GLY A 115 25.05 -9.51 25.08
CA GLY A 115 24.84 -9.54 26.53
C GLY A 115 24.69 -10.94 27.13
N GLY A 116 24.90 -12.01 26.35
CA GLY A 116 24.75 -13.39 26.81
C GLY A 116 23.28 -13.85 26.88
N GLY A 117 22.38 -13.15 26.23
CA GLY A 117 20.96 -13.53 26.14
C GLY A 117 20.78 -14.88 25.44
N ASN A 118 19.81 -15.65 25.92
CA ASN A 118 19.44 -16.94 25.34
C ASN A 118 18.26 -16.79 24.35
N LEU A 119 17.80 -17.90 23.79
CA LEU A 119 16.71 -17.93 22.83
C LEU A 119 15.40 -17.33 23.42
N GLN A 120 15.14 -17.52 24.70
CA GLN A 120 14.00 -16.92 25.41
C GLN A 120 14.08 -15.38 25.42
N SER A 121 15.28 -14.83 25.64
CA SER A 121 15.50 -13.38 25.62
C SER A 121 15.24 -12.79 24.23
N ILE A 122 15.61 -13.50 23.16
CA ILE A 122 15.35 -13.10 21.77
C ILE A 122 13.85 -13.09 21.50
N VAL A 123 13.14 -14.16 21.86
CA VAL A 123 11.69 -14.27 21.68
C VAL A 123 10.95 -13.18 22.46
N GLN A 124 11.40 -12.88 23.68
CA GLN A 124 10.83 -11.81 24.49
C GLN A 124 11.06 -10.42 23.85
N THR A 125 12.27 -10.14 23.36
CA THR A 125 12.57 -8.89 22.64
C THR A 125 11.66 -8.69 21.43
N LEU A 126 11.40 -9.75 20.66
CA LEU A 126 10.51 -9.71 19.52
C LEU A 126 9.04 -9.50 19.95
N PHE A 127 8.60 -10.19 21.01
CA PHE A 127 7.25 -10.02 21.55
C PHE A 127 7.01 -8.58 22.03
N ASP A 128 7.96 -8.01 22.78
CA ASP A 128 7.86 -6.64 23.32
C ASP A 128 7.81 -5.61 22.19
N ARG A 129 8.49 -5.88 21.06
CA ARG A 129 8.54 -4.98 19.92
C ARG A 129 7.28 -5.04 19.04
N PHE A 130 6.79 -6.24 18.76
CA PHE A 130 5.67 -6.43 17.82
C PHE A 130 4.30 -6.52 18.50
N GLY A 131 4.24 -6.76 19.80
CA GLY A 131 2.99 -6.99 20.54
C GLY A 131 2.23 -8.26 20.13
N ASN A 132 2.83 -9.11 19.29
CA ASN A 132 2.26 -10.36 18.82
C ASN A 132 2.99 -11.55 19.45
N SER A 133 2.26 -12.64 19.66
CA SER A 133 2.87 -13.90 20.14
C SER A 133 3.97 -14.34 19.19
N VAL A 134 5.14 -14.62 19.72
CA VAL A 134 6.32 -15.07 18.97
C VAL A 134 6.73 -16.43 19.48
N ALA A 135 6.97 -17.36 18.56
CA ALA A 135 7.45 -18.70 18.87
C ALA A 135 8.65 -19.03 17.97
N ILE A 136 9.66 -19.65 18.58
CA ILE A 136 10.78 -20.24 17.84
C ILE A 136 10.79 -21.73 18.12
N TYR A 137 10.73 -22.52 17.07
CA TYR A 137 10.85 -23.97 17.13
C TYR A 137 12.22 -24.40 16.60
N ASN A 138 12.93 -25.22 17.37
CA ASN A 138 14.17 -25.84 16.96
C ASN A 138 13.89 -27.31 16.64
N ASP A 139 13.89 -27.65 15.36
CA ASP A 139 13.57 -28.99 14.86
C ASP A 139 14.62 -30.02 15.30
N PHE A 140 15.90 -29.62 15.36
CA PHE A 140 16.99 -30.51 15.70
C PHE A 140 16.94 -31.01 17.15
N PHE A 141 16.52 -30.15 18.08
CA PHE A 141 16.39 -30.50 19.52
C PHE A 141 14.93 -30.71 19.95
N SER A 142 13.99 -30.67 19.02
CA SER A 142 12.55 -30.71 19.29
C SER A 142 12.15 -29.76 20.44
N SER A 143 12.79 -28.60 20.48
CA SER A 143 12.60 -27.61 21.54
C SER A 143 11.84 -26.40 21.03
N PHE A 144 11.02 -25.83 21.90
CA PHE A 144 10.10 -24.76 21.59
C PHE A 144 10.23 -23.65 22.62
N VAL A 145 10.32 -22.42 22.17
CA VAL A 145 10.37 -21.21 23.00
C VAL A 145 9.28 -20.25 22.56
N LEU A 146 8.50 -19.77 23.54
CA LEU A 146 7.33 -18.93 23.28
C LEU A 146 7.36 -17.68 24.16
N ALA A 147 7.02 -16.53 23.57
CA ALA A 147 6.55 -15.35 24.28
C ALA A 147 5.15 -14.97 23.79
N CYS A 148 4.20 -14.86 24.70
CA CYS A 148 2.83 -14.47 24.41
C CYS A 148 2.21 -13.74 25.59
N SER A 149 1.10 -13.02 25.36
CA SER A 149 0.30 -12.45 26.43
C SER A 149 -0.33 -13.57 27.29
N GLU A 150 -0.57 -13.28 28.57
CA GLU A 150 -1.14 -14.25 29.53
C GLU A 150 -2.45 -14.87 29.04
N GLN A 151 -3.32 -14.11 28.41
CA GLN A 151 -4.59 -14.57 27.85
C GLN A 151 -4.46 -15.64 26.75
N ARG A 152 -3.33 -15.67 26.02
CA ARG A 152 -3.08 -16.65 24.95
C ARG A 152 -2.29 -17.86 25.42
N ARG A 153 -1.66 -17.79 26.57
CA ARG A 153 -0.86 -18.90 27.12
C ARG A 153 -1.71 -20.14 27.44
N GLU A 154 -2.92 -19.92 27.94
CA GLU A 154 -3.86 -20.98 28.27
C GLU A 154 -4.40 -21.75 27.05
N SER A 155 -4.44 -21.08 25.87
CA SER A 155 -4.92 -21.70 24.63
C SER A 155 -3.88 -22.59 23.94
N ILE A 156 -2.58 -22.41 24.24
CA ILE A 156 -1.47 -23.12 23.59
C ILE A 156 -1.03 -24.35 24.41
N SER A 157 -1.45 -24.44 25.67
CA SER A 157 -1.13 -25.57 26.59
C SER A 157 -2.10 -26.74 26.48
N ARG A 158 -3.05 -26.70 25.54
CA ARG A 158 -3.99 -27.79 25.23
C ARG A 158 -3.65 -28.42 23.87
#